data_ec3873a8245c4f54b60780b34cbc0650
#
_entry.id   ec3873a8245c4f54b60780b34cbc0650
#
_cell.length_a   1.000
_cell.length_b   1.000
_cell.length_c   1.000
_cell.angle_alpha   90.00
_cell.angle_beta   90.00
_cell.angle_gamma   90.00
#
_symmetry.space_group_name_H-M   'P 1'
#
loop_
_entity.id
_entity.type
_entity.pdbx_description
1 polymer ?
#
loop_
_entity_poly.entity_id
_entity_poly.type
_entity_poly.pdbx_seq_one_letter_code
_entity_poly.pdbx_strand_id
1 'polypeptide(L)'
;LIDYIIDSYSKVSVDKMKPVIREILRSAVYQIRFMDSVPDSAVCNEAVKLAQRKGFYSLKPFVNGVLRTIAREWKNLKLPSREENPVRYLSVRYSMPETLVNRWLEDYGEEKTEKILTDFLTEKPITVRCRTHKYPQKEIYESLVDQGVEVKPAPYLPYAYEISNYNHILALDAFIQGKIQVQDVAQCWWQKLQIRKRDYVIDMCAAPGGKSLHVADKWEITEQ
;
A
#
# COMPACT_ATOMS: atom_id res chain seq x y z
N LEU A 1 1.35 -1.57 15.05
CA LEU A 1 0.83 -0.35 15.67
C LEU A 1 -0.62 -0.52 16.15
N ILE A 2 -1.56 -0.93 15.29
CA ILE A 2 -2.99 -1.03 15.65
C ILE A 2 -3.20 -1.96 16.85
N ASP A 3 -2.63 -3.16 16.84
CA ASP A 3 -2.74 -4.10 17.95
C ASP A 3 -2.12 -3.55 19.24
N TYR A 4 -1.00 -2.84 19.12
CA TYR A 4 -0.39 -2.16 20.25
C TYR A 4 -1.31 -1.06 20.84
N ILE A 5 -2.00 -0.28 20.00
CA ILE A 5 -3.00 0.68 20.45
C ILE A 5 -4.13 -0.04 21.20
N ILE A 6 -4.68 -1.10 20.61
CA ILE A 6 -5.78 -1.84 21.23
C ILE A 6 -5.35 -2.42 22.59
N ASP A 7 -4.19 -3.06 22.64
CA ASP A 7 -3.68 -3.68 23.89
C ASP A 7 -3.38 -2.64 24.97
N SER A 8 -2.98 -1.40 24.59
CA SER A 8 -2.71 -0.33 25.55
C SER A 8 -3.99 0.19 26.24
N TYR A 9 -5.15 0.03 25.63
CA TYR A 9 -6.42 0.55 26.14
C TYR A 9 -7.48 -0.53 26.42
N SER A 10 -7.17 -1.79 26.18
CA SER A 10 -8.04 -2.93 26.42
C SER A 10 -7.55 -3.78 27.58
N LYS A 11 -8.48 -4.26 28.43
CA LYS A 11 -8.19 -5.25 29.48
C LYS A 11 -7.95 -6.66 28.92
N VAL A 12 -8.35 -6.90 27.67
CA VAL A 12 -8.21 -8.19 26.98
C VAL A 12 -7.22 -8.00 25.86
N SER A 13 -6.15 -8.81 25.85
CA SER A 13 -5.17 -8.78 24.76
C SER A 13 -5.81 -9.16 23.42
N VAL A 14 -5.36 -8.54 22.35
CA VAL A 14 -5.81 -8.78 20.97
C VAL A 14 -5.78 -10.26 20.61
N ASP A 15 -4.74 -10.98 21.02
CA ASP A 15 -4.59 -12.43 20.76
C ASP A 15 -5.66 -13.29 21.42
N LYS A 16 -6.22 -12.84 22.55
CA LYS A 16 -7.27 -13.52 23.31
C LYS A 16 -8.68 -13.15 22.86
N MET A 17 -8.82 -12.19 21.97
CA MET A 17 -10.14 -11.75 21.49
C MET A 17 -10.75 -12.75 20.51
N LYS A 18 -12.08 -12.80 20.44
CA LYS A 18 -12.78 -13.49 19.35
C LYS A 18 -12.34 -12.88 18.02
N PRO A 19 -11.99 -13.68 16.98
CA PRO A 19 -11.45 -13.15 15.73
C PRO A 19 -12.28 -12.04 15.11
N VAL A 20 -13.60 -12.19 15.08
CA VAL A 20 -14.51 -11.17 14.53
C VAL A 20 -14.43 -9.84 15.30
N ILE A 21 -14.39 -9.88 16.63
CA ILE A 21 -14.29 -8.68 17.48
C ILE A 21 -12.92 -8.01 17.27
N ARG A 22 -11.86 -8.79 17.18
CA ARG A 22 -10.52 -8.31 16.90
C ARG A 22 -10.46 -7.53 15.58
N GLU A 23 -11.01 -8.09 14.51
CA GLU A 23 -11.00 -7.42 13.21
C GLU A 23 -11.90 -6.17 13.17
N ILE A 24 -13.03 -6.17 13.90
CA ILE A 24 -13.86 -4.98 14.07
C ILE A 24 -13.08 -3.87 14.79
N LEU A 25 -12.38 -4.21 15.87
CA LEU A 25 -11.56 -3.22 16.60
C LEU A 25 -10.40 -2.71 15.74
N ARG A 26 -9.69 -3.59 15.03
CA ARG A 26 -8.60 -3.21 14.12
C ARG A 26 -9.07 -2.23 13.04
N SER A 27 -10.17 -2.55 12.38
CA SER A 27 -10.77 -1.69 11.35
C SER A 27 -11.20 -0.34 11.92
N ALA A 28 -11.83 -0.33 13.11
CA ALA A 28 -12.25 0.90 13.75
C ALA A 28 -11.07 1.77 14.19
N VAL A 29 -10.03 1.17 14.78
CA VAL A 29 -8.81 1.89 15.18
C VAL A 29 -8.06 2.45 13.97
N TYR A 30 -8.04 1.72 12.86
CA TYR A 30 -7.48 2.24 11.61
C TYR A 30 -8.21 3.52 11.17
N GLN A 31 -9.55 3.51 11.17
CA GLN A 31 -10.34 4.67 10.79
C GLN A 31 -10.11 5.86 11.74
N ILE A 32 -10.13 5.63 13.06
CA ILE A 32 -9.86 6.67 14.06
C ILE A 32 -8.47 7.29 13.88
N ARG A 33 -7.49 6.47 13.50
CA ARG A 33 -6.08 6.90 13.45
C ARG A 33 -5.65 7.51 12.13
N PHE A 34 -6.23 7.07 11.01
CA PHE A 34 -5.72 7.32 9.66
C PHE A 34 -6.76 7.91 8.68
N MET A 35 -8.02 8.07 9.09
CA MET A 35 -9.07 8.59 8.22
C MET A 35 -9.70 9.85 8.80
N ASP A 36 -9.05 10.99 8.62
CA ASP A 36 -9.47 12.29 9.19
C ASP A 36 -10.88 12.73 8.76
N SER A 37 -11.37 12.25 7.62
CA SER A 37 -12.71 12.55 7.10
C SER A 37 -13.83 11.80 7.81
N VAL A 38 -13.52 10.80 8.65
CA VAL A 38 -14.52 9.97 9.34
C VAL A 38 -14.58 10.35 10.82
N PRO A 39 -15.71 10.86 11.33
CA PRO A 39 -15.84 11.21 12.73
C PRO A 39 -15.71 9.99 13.65
N ASP A 40 -14.93 10.10 14.73
CA ASP A 40 -14.69 9.02 15.71
C ASP A 40 -15.99 8.43 16.27
N SER A 41 -16.99 9.28 16.50
CA SER A 41 -18.30 8.86 16.99
C SER A 41 -19.04 7.96 16.01
N ALA A 42 -18.90 8.22 14.70
CA ALA A 42 -19.48 7.39 13.65
C ALA A 42 -18.78 6.02 13.59
N VAL A 43 -17.44 6.02 13.66
CA VAL A 43 -16.64 4.78 13.70
C VAL A 43 -17.06 3.90 14.88
N CYS A 44 -17.12 4.48 16.10
CA CYS A 44 -17.52 3.74 17.29
C CYS A 44 -18.93 3.14 17.15
N ASN A 45 -19.89 3.91 16.63
CA ASN A 45 -21.27 3.46 16.47
C ASN A 45 -21.38 2.33 15.44
N GLU A 46 -20.72 2.44 14.29
CA GLU A 46 -20.75 1.40 13.25
C GLU A 46 -20.03 0.12 13.71
N ALA A 47 -18.92 0.21 14.41
CA ALA A 47 -18.23 -0.94 15.00
C ALA A 47 -19.16 -1.70 15.99
N VAL A 48 -19.88 -1.01 16.84
CA VAL A 48 -20.86 -1.61 17.77
C VAL A 48 -22.01 -2.28 17.01
N LYS A 49 -22.57 -1.62 15.98
CA LYS A 49 -23.60 -2.22 15.12
C LYS A 49 -23.09 -3.45 14.39
N LEU A 50 -21.86 -3.42 13.91
CA LEU A 50 -21.25 -4.56 13.23
C LEU A 50 -21.05 -5.76 14.17
N ALA A 51 -20.56 -5.52 15.40
CA ALA A 51 -20.49 -6.56 16.42
C ALA A 51 -21.86 -7.18 16.71
N GLN A 52 -22.91 -6.36 16.80
CA GLN A 52 -24.27 -6.82 16.98
C GLN A 52 -24.76 -7.68 15.80
N ARG A 53 -24.58 -7.20 14.55
CA ARG A 53 -24.98 -7.93 13.33
C ARG A 53 -24.26 -9.29 13.20
N LYS A 54 -23.05 -9.39 13.75
CA LYS A 54 -22.26 -10.64 13.77
C LYS A 54 -22.60 -11.56 14.97
N GLY A 55 -23.65 -11.25 15.73
CA GLY A 55 -24.13 -12.08 16.85
C GLY A 55 -23.44 -11.83 18.19
N PHE A 56 -22.57 -10.84 18.32
CA PHE A 56 -21.81 -10.54 19.54
C PHE A 56 -22.49 -9.47 20.41
N TYR A 57 -23.80 -9.64 20.69
CA TYR A 57 -24.59 -8.67 21.46
C TYR A 57 -23.99 -8.36 22.84
N SER A 58 -23.52 -9.39 23.55
CA SER A 58 -22.92 -9.26 24.88
C SER A 58 -21.61 -8.48 24.90
N LEU A 59 -20.93 -8.37 23.76
CA LEU A 59 -19.64 -7.67 23.63
C LEU A 59 -19.78 -6.22 23.17
N LYS A 60 -21.01 -5.71 22.92
CA LYS A 60 -21.25 -4.31 22.56
C LYS A 60 -20.63 -3.30 23.56
N PRO A 61 -20.84 -3.45 24.90
CA PRO A 61 -20.24 -2.54 25.86
C PRO A 61 -18.72 -2.56 25.82
N PHE A 62 -18.11 -3.73 25.62
CA PHE A 62 -16.67 -3.90 25.50
C PHE A 62 -16.13 -3.15 24.25
N VAL A 63 -16.69 -3.40 23.06
CA VAL A 63 -16.29 -2.74 21.81
C VAL A 63 -16.43 -1.23 21.94
N ASN A 64 -17.57 -0.74 22.43
CA ASN A 64 -17.82 0.68 22.61
C ASN A 64 -16.83 1.32 23.62
N GLY A 65 -16.60 0.66 24.75
CA GLY A 65 -15.71 1.15 25.81
C GLY A 65 -14.28 1.28 25.31
N VAL A 66 -13.73 0.25 24.67
CA VAL A 66 -12.38 0.25 24.12
C VAL A 66 -12.22 1.36 23.06
N LEU A 67 -13.13 1.42 22.08
CA LEU A 67 -13.02 2.40 20.99
C LEU A 67 -13.17 3.84 21.45
N ARG A 68 -14.10 4.13 22.37
CA ARG A 68 -14.24 5.50 22.92
C ARG A 68 -13.02 5.92 23.73
N THR A 69 -12.40 4.99 24.45
CA THR A 69 -11.15 5.27 25.18
C THR A 69 -10.03 5.57 24.19
N ILE A 70 -9.87 4.73 23.16
CA ILE A 70 -8.88 4.96 22.11
C ILE A 70 -9.11 6.31 21.43
N ALA A 71 -10.34 6.61 20.99
CA ALA A 71 -10.65 7.86 20.31
C ALA A 71 -10.22 9.10 21.12
N ARG A 72 -10.35 9.04 22.44
CA ARG A 72 -9.97 10.14 23.34
C ARG A 72 -8.46 10.20 23.64
N GLU A 73 -7.82 9.04 23.79
CA GLU A 73 -6.51 8.96 24.43
C GLU A 73 -5.35 8.55 23.47
N TRP A 74 -5.62 8.07 22.26
CA TRP A 74 -4.57 7.52 21.39
C TRP A 74 -3.45 8.51 21.07
N LYS A 75 -3.75 9.82 21.08
CA LYS A 75 -2.75 10.89 20.86
C LYS A 75 -1.70 10.95 21.98
N ASN A 76 -2.03 10.45 23.17
CA ASN A 76 -1.16 10.38 24.33
C ASN A 76 -0.43 9.03 24.44
N LEU A 77 -0.60 8.14 23.44
CA LEU A 77 0.02 6.82 23.45
C LEU A 77 1.54 6.93 23.50
N LYS A 78 2.15 6.29 24.51
CA LYS A 78 3.59 6.15 24.58
C LYS A 78 4.00 4.89 23.81
N LEU A 79 4.90 5.07 22.85
CA LEU A 79 5.54 3.94 22.16
C LEU A 79 6.52 3.23 23.09
N PRO A 80 6.90 1.97 22.79
CA PRO A 80 7.99 1.30 23.51
C PRO A 80 9.26 2.15 23.56
N SER A 81 10.07 2.00 24.61
CA SER A 81 11.36 2.71 24.70
C SER A 81 12.28 2.25 23.57
N ARG A 82 12.86 3.20 22.85
CA ARG A 82 13.81 2.92 21.77
C ARG A 82 15.14 2.42 22.35
N GLU A 83 15.56 2.98 23.48
CA GLU A 83 16.81 2.60 24.13
C GLU A 83 16.76 1.18 24.70
N GLU A 84 15.60 0.78 25.25
CA GLU A 84 15.44 -0.55 25.86
C GLU A 84 15.22 -1.65 24.80
N ASN A 85 14.44 -1.35 23.77
CA ASN A 85 14.11 -2.33 22.73
C ASN A 85 13.87 -1.65 21.38
N PRO A 86 14.93 -1.37 20.60
CA PRO A 86 14.83 -0.70 19.31
C PRO A 86 14.02 -1.51 18.28
N VAL A 87 14.11 -2.85 18.32
CA VAL A 87 13.34 -3.73 17.41
C VAL A 87 11.85 -3.53 17.62
N ARG A 88 11.39 -3.62 18.88
CA ARG A 88 9.99 -3.45 19.22
C ARG A 88 9.49 -2.03 18.96
N TYR A 89 10.32 -1.01 19.27
CA TYR A 89 10.00 0.37 18.95
C TYR A 89 9.73 0.57 17.46
N LEU A 90 10.67 0.14 16.60
CA LEU A 90 10.55 0.26 15.15
C LEU A 90 9.39 -0.58 14.60
N SER A 91 9.22 -1.80 15.10
CA SER A 91 8.11 -2.67 14.72
C SER A 91 6.75 -2.01 14.99
N VAL A 92 6.54 -1.48 16.18
CA VAL A 92 5.27 -0.80 16.53
C VAL A 92 5.12 0.49 15.75
N ARG A 93 6.14 1.34 15.70
CA ARG A 93 6.09 2.65 15.04
C ARG A 93 5.77 2.54 13.55
N TYR A 94 6.40 1.60 12.87
CA TYR A 94 6.31 1.44 11.41
C TYR A 94 5.42 0.27 10.96
N SER A 95 4.72 -0.38 11.91
CA SER A 95 3.80 -1.51 11.62
C SER A 95 4.48 -2.66 10.87
N MET A 96 5.74 -2.95 11.18
CA MET A 96 6.54 -3.99 10.53
C MET A 96 6.79 -5.17 11.50
N PRO A 97 6.77 -6.44 11.06
CA PRO A 97 7.07 -7.58 11.90
C PRO A 97 8.45 -7.47 12.57
N GLU A 98 8.54 -7.78 13.88
CA GLU A 98 9.80 -7.71 14.64
C GLU A 98 10.92 -8.55 14.01
N THR A 99 10.57 -9.72 13.46
CA THR A 99 11.55 -10.60 12.78
C THR A 99 12.20 -9.94 11.58
N LEU A 100 11.42 -9.17 10.81
CA LEU A 100 11.94 -8.44 9.65
C LEU A 100 12.76 -7.23 10.06
N VAL A 101 12.28 -6.48 11.06
CA VAL A 101 13.01 -5.35 11.63
C VAL A 101 14.35 -5.79 12.18
N ASN A 102 14.39 -6.88 12.96
CA ASN A 102 15.61 -7.41 13.52
C ASN A 102 16.63 -7.76 12.42
N ARG A 103 16.19 -8.48 11.39
CA ARG A 103 17.04 -8.84 10.25
C ARG A 103 17.60 -7.61 9.54
N TRP A 104 16.77 -6.60 9.30
CA TRP A 104 17.25 -5.38 8.64
C TRP A 104 18.19 -4.54 9.51
N LEU A 105 18.01 -4.56 10.83
CA LEU A 105 18.96 -3.95 11.74
C LEU A 105 20.35 -4.64 11.68
N GLU A 106 20.37 -5.97 11.59
CA GLU A 106 21.59 -6.75 11.43
C GLU A 106 22.26 -6.48 10.05
N ASP A 107 21.46 -6.48 8.96
CA ASP A 107 21.96 -6.37 7.59
C ASP A 107 22.38 -4.92 7.22
N TYR A 108 21.68 -3.90 7.73
CA TYR A 108 21.78 -2.52 7.24
C TYR A 108 22.11 -1.49 8.33
N GLY A 109 22.03 -1.85 9.59
CA GLY A 109 22.14 -0.93 10.72
C GLY A 109 20.89 -0.07 10.93
N GLU A 110 20.86 0.67 12.03
CA GLU A 110 19.65 1.35 12.50
C GLU A 110 19.20 2.48 11.57
N GLU A 111 20.10 3.35 11.16
CA GLU A 111 19.79 4.52 10.33
C GLU A 111 19.16 4.13 8.99
N LYS A 112 19.76 3.14 8.30
CA LYS A 112 19.28 2.69 7.00
C LYS A 112 17.98 1.91 7.13
N THR A 113 17.83 1.09 8.16
CA THR A 113 16.60 0.37 8.46
C THR A 113 15.46 1.36 8.70
N GLU A 114 15.65 2.40 9.50
CA GLU A 114 14.61 3.39 9.77
C GLU A 114 14.21 4.17 8.50
N LYS A 115 15.17 4.50 7.63
CA LYS A 115 14.88 5.09 6.30
C LYS A 115 14.01 4.17 5.44
N ILE A 116 14.34 2.88 5.38
CA ILE A 116 13.55 1.89 4.64
C ILE A 116 12.11 1.81 5.20
N LEU A 117 11.97 1.70 6.52
CA LEU A 117 10.67 1.63 7.18
C LEU A 117 9.83 2.89 6.97
N THR A 118 10.46 4.06 6.99
CA THR A 118 9.79 5.34 6.70
C THR A 118 9.31 5.38 5.24
N ASP A 119 10.14 4.93 4.32
CA ASP A 119 9.82 4.89 2.90
C ASP A 119 8.61 4.00 2.60
N PHE A 120 8.44 2.89 3.32
CA PHE A 120 7.25 2.02 3.21
C PHE A 120 5.93 2.69 3.62
N LEU A 121 5.97 3.71 4.47
CA LEU A 121 4.79 4.48 4.88
C LEU A 121 4.55 5.71 4.02
N THR A 122 5.47 6.02 3.12
CA THR A 122 5.34 7.17 2.21
C THR A 122 4.44 6.80 1.04
N GLU A 123 3.47 7.66 0.76
CA GLU A 123 2.65 7.51 -0.44
C GLU A 123 3.51 7.67 -1.69
N LYS A 124 3.44 6.69 -2.57
CA LYS A 124 4.20 6.68 -3.83
C LYS A 124 3.29 7.05 -4.99
N PRO A 125 3.79 7.84 -5.96
CA PRO A 125 3.07 8.05 -7.20
C PRO A 125 2.89 6.71 -7.93
N ILE A 126 1.81 6.59 -8.69
CA ILE A 126 1.61 5.42 -9.53
C ILE A 126 2.48 5.57 -10.78
N THR A 127 3.22 4.52 -11.10
CA THR A 127 4.00 4.47 -12.33
C THR A 127 3.20 3.78 -13.43
N VAL A 128 3.20 4.39 -14.60
CA VAL A 128 2.60 3.84 -15.82
C VAL A 128 3.66 3.69 -16.90
N ARG A 129 3.65 2.53 -17.54
CA ARG A 129 4.46 2.24 -18.71
C ARG A 129 3.69 2.63 -19.98
N CYS A 130 4.32 3.40 -20.86
CA CYS A 130 3.77 3.77 -22.16
C CYS A 130 4.08 2.68 -23.19
N ARG A 131 3.11 2.37 -24.05
CA ARG A 131 3.26 1.41 -25.16
C ARG A 131 3.78 2.14 -26.40
N THR A 132 5.03 2.63 -26.30
CA THR A 132 5.64 3.51 -27.30
C THR A 132 5.90 2.86 -28.66
N HIS A 133 5.84 1.52 -28.76
CA HIS A 133 5.90 0.79 -30.03
C HIS A 133 4.62 0.95 -30.87
N LYS A 134 3.47 1.23 -30.24
CA LYS A 134 2.16 1.41 -30.93
C LYS A 134 1.73 2.89 -31.00
N TYR A 135 2.12 3.68 -30.02
CA TYR A 135 1.64 5.05 -29.87
C TYR A 135 2.80 6.01 -29.60
N PRO A 136 2.84 7.19 -30.26
CA PRO A 136 3.83 8.22 -29.97
C PRO A 136 3.75 8.64 -28.50
N GLN A 137 4.90 8.68 -27.83
CA GLN A 137 4.96 9.04 -26.39
C GLN A 137 4.39 10.44 -26.13
N LYS A 138 4.55 11.36 -27.07
CA LYS A 138 4.00 12.71 -26.98
C LYS A 138 2.47 12.69 -26.91
N GLU A 139 1.81 11.88 -27.74
CA GLU A 139 0.35 11.72 -27.73
C GLU A 139 -0.17 11.17 -26.41
N ILE A 140 0.55 10.21 -25.83
CA ILE A 140 0.21 9.65 -24.50
C ILE A 140 0.33 10.73 -23.43
N TYR A 141 1.41 11.51 -23.44
CA TYR A 141 1.64 12.60 -22.51
C TYR A 141 0.52 13.65 -22.60
N GLU A 142 0.23 14.12 -23.81
CA GLU A 142 -0.81 15.13 -24.05
C GLU A 142 -2.18 14.63 -23.59
N SER A 143 -2.54 13.39 -23.90
CA SER A 143 -3.80 12.78 -23.45
C SER A 143 -3.94 12.73 -21.91
N LEU A 144 -2.87 12.52 -21.18
CA LEU A 144 -2.88 12.53 -19.70
C LEU A 144 -3.02 13.96 -19.16
N VAL A 145 -2.24 14.91 -19.72
CA VAL A 145 -2.25 16.31 -19.28
C VAL A 145 -3.59 16.99 -19.57
N ASP A 146 -4.21 16.71 -20.72
CA ASP A 146 -5.53 17.25 -21.10
C ASP A 146 -6.64 16.80 -20.14
N GLN A 147 -6.46 15.66 -19.47
CA GLN A 147 -7.36 15.16 -18.42
C GLN A 147 -6.97 15.65 -17.00
N GLY A 148 -6.03 16.59 -16.88
CA GLY A 148 -5.62 17.19 -15.60
C GLY A 148 -4.68 16.34 -14.76
N VAL A 149 -4.10 15.27 -15.34
CA VAL A 149 -3.14 14.40 -14.66
C VAL A 149 -1.79 15.12 -14.56
N GLU A 150 -1.20 15.09 -13.37
CA GLU A 150 0.21 15.47 -13.21
C GLU A 150 1.10 14.33 -13.67
N VAL A 151 1.98 14.63 -14.64
CA VAL A 151 2.84 13.64 -15.29
C VAL A 151 4.31 14.02 -15.09
N LYS A 152 5.08 13.13 -14.49
CA LYS A 152 6.53 13.27 -14.32
C LYS A 152 7.24 12.09 -14.98
N PRO A 153 8.40 12.30 -15.62
CA PRO A 153 9.21 11.19 -16.12
C PRO A 153 9.56 10.22 -14.98
N ALA A 154 9.34 8.93 -15.20
CA ALA A 154 9.76 7.94 -14.23
C ALA A 154 11.30 7.79 -14.21
N PRO A 155 11.92 7.56 -13.03
CA PRO A 155 13.35 7.37 -12.97
C PRO A 155 13.80 6.15 -13.79
N TYR A 156 14.92 6.28 -14.49
CA TYR A 156 15.58 5.21 -15.26
C TYR A 156 14.83 4.66 -16.49
N LEU A 157 13.59 5.10 -16.76
CA LEU A 157 12.76 4.55 -17.84
C LEU A 157 12.19 5.66 -18.72
N PRO A 158 12.76 5.89 -19.91
CA PRO A 158 12.35 6.98 -20.79
C PRO A 158 10.90 6.83 -21.33
N TYR A 159 10.33 5.64 -21.27
CA TYR A 159 8.98 5.29 -21.73
C TYR A 159 7.97 5.09 -20.61
N ALA A 160 8.28 5.56 -19.40
CA ALA A 160 7.38 5.47 -18.26
C ALA A 160 7.18 6.83 -17.58
N TYR A 161 6.03 7.01 -16.97
CA TYR A 161 5.68 8.20 -16.21
C TYR A 161 5.23 7.84 -14.81
N GLU A 162 5.57 8.69 -13.84
CA GLU A 162 4.90 8.79 -12.55
C GLU A 162 3.71 9.72 -12.71
N ILE A 163 2.52 9.28 -12.32
CA ILE A 163 1.29 10.05 -12.46
C ILE A 163 0.63 10.28 -11.11
N SER A 164 0.08 11.49 -10.94
CA SER A 164 -0.69 11.92 -9.76
C SER A 164 -1.83 12.86 -10.18
N ASN A 165 -2.65 13.29 -9.22
CA ASN A 165 -3.77 14.20 -9.46
C ASN A 165 -4.82 13.68 -10.46
N TYR A 166 -5.28 12.45 -10.26
CA TYR A 166 -6.38 11.86 -11.02
C TYR A 166 -7.38 11.17 -10.09
N ASN A 167 -8.66 11.18 -10.45
CA ASN A 167 -9.70 10.54 -9.63
C ASN A 167 -9.69 9.02 -9.74
N HIS A 168 -9.60 8.50 -10.97
CA HIS A 168 -9.71 7.08 -11.24
C HIS A 168 -8.87 6.71 -12.47
N ILE A 169 -7.87 5.85 -12.30
CA ILE A 169 -6.99 5.46 -13.40
C ILE A 169 -7.74 4.76 -14.54
N LEU A 170 -8.81 4.00 -14.20
CA LEU A 170 -9.65 3.30 -15.17
C LEU A 170 -10.50 4.25 -16.03
N ALA A 171 -10.60 5.52 -15.66
CA ALA A 171 -11.33 6.54 -16.42
C ALA A 171 -10.43 7.35 -17.35
N LEU A 172 -9.12 7.15 -17.30
CA LEU A 172 -8.18 7.85 -18.18
C LEU A 172 -8.24 7.27 -19.60
N ASP A 173 -8.36 8.15 -20.61
CA ASP A 173 -8.44 7.75 -22.02
C ASP A 173 -7.23 6.93 -22.44
N ALA A 174 -6.04 7.33 -22.01
CA ALA A 174 -4.82 6.59 -22.28
C ALA A 174 -4.84 5.17 -21.70
N PHE A 175 -5.53 4.94 -20.57
CA PHE A 175 -5.70 3.61 -19.99
C PHE A 175 -6.76 2.80 -20.75
N ILE A 176 -7.94 3.39 -21.02
CA ILE A 176 -9.05 2.75 -21.76
C ILE A 176 -8.60 2.30 -23.14
N GLN A 177 -7.80 3.13 -23.83
CA GLN A 177 -7.27 2.84 -25.15
C GLN A 177 -6.04 1.89 -25.13
N GLY A 178 -5.63 1.45 -23.96
CA GLY A 178 -4.48 0.56 -23.80
C GLY A 178 -3.14 1.19 -24.18
N LYS A 179 -3.03 2.53 -24.18
CA LYS A 179 -1.80 3.28 -24.45
C LYS A 179 -0.82 3.23 -23.29
N ILE A 180 -1.35 3.09 -22.06
CA ILE A 180 -0.56 2.97 -20.83
C ILE A 180 -0.95 1.70 -20.07
N GLN A 181 -0.02 1.22 -19.26
CA GLN A 181 -0.23 0.13 -18.32
C GLN A 181 0.39 0.46 -16.97
N VAL A 182 -0.36 0.21 -15.89
CA VAL A 182 0.19 0.34 -14.53
C VAL A 182 1.26 -0.73 -14.34
N GLN A 183 2.47 -0.28 -14.10
CA GLN A 183 3.60 -1.16 -13.89
C GLN A 183 4.68 -0.43 -13.10
N ASP A 184 5.15 -1.05 -12.01
CA ASP A 184 6.22 -0.50 -11.19
C ASP A 184 7.54 -0.42 -11.97
N VAL A 185 8.36 0.61 -11.66
CA VAL A 185 9.67 0.83 -12.31
C VAL A 185 10.56 -0.41 -12.22
N ALA A 186 10.62 -1.06 -11.04
CA ALA A 186 11.43 -2.25 -10.86
C ALA A 186 10.94 -3.42 -11.74
N GLN A 187 9.62 -3.53 -11.94
CA GLN A 187 9.07 -4.53 -12.86
C GLN A 187 9.41 -4.26 -14.32
N CYS A 188 9.67 -3.02 -14.70
CA CYS A 188 10.04 -2.66 -16.06
C CYS A 188 11.49 -3.00 -16.42
N TRP A 189 12.34 -3.32 -15.44
CA TRP A 189 13.76 -3.69 -15.67
C TRP A 189 13.96 -4.95 -16.53
N TRP A 190 12.89 -5.71 -16.77
CA TRP A 190 12.84 -6.81 -17.72
C TRP A 190 13.29 -6.43 -19.13
N GLN A 191 13.22 -5.15 -19.49
CA GLN A 191 13.72 -4.66 -20.77
C GLN A 191 15.22 -4.95 -21.02
N LYS A 192 16.00 -5.15 -19.95
CA LYS A 192 17.43 -5.53 -20.09
C LYS A 192 17.61 -6.95 -20.57
N LEU A 193 16.60 -7.80 -20.50
CA LEU A 193 16.64 -9.13 -21.08
C LEU A 193 16.61 -9.01 -22.61
N GLN A 194 17.62 -9.55 -23.24
CA GLN A 194 17.68 -9.69 -24.71
C GLN A 194 16.83 -10.90 -25.11
N ILE A 195 15.57 -10.66 -25.45
CA ILE A 195 14.66 -11.71 -25.93
C ILE A 195 14.81 -11.80 -27.45
N ARG A 196 15.12 -13.00 -27.95
CA ARG A 196 15.28 -13.28 -29.37
C ARG A 196 13.99 -13.86 -29.95
N LYS A 197 13.77 -13.68 -31.25
CA LYS A 197 12.55 -14.13 -31.97
C LYS A 197 12.22 -15.64 -31.81
N ARG A 198 13.21 -16.47 -31.45
CA ARG A 198 13.06 -17.93 -31.30
C ARG A 198 13.04 -18.40 -29.84
N ASP A 199 13.08 -17.47 -28.89
CA ASP A 199 13.13 -17.83 -27.48
C ASP A 199 11.74 -18.23 -26.99
N TYR A 200 11.67 -19.29 -26.20
CA TYR A 200 10.47 -19.62 -25.42
C TYR A 200 10.54 -18.88 -24.09
N VAL A 201 9.54 -18.09 -23.79
CA VAL A 201 9.44 -17.32 -22.54
C VAL A 201 8.37 -17.93 -21.65
N ILE A 202 8.74 -18.29 -20.43
CA ILE A 202 7.82 -18.79 -19.41
C ILE A 202 7.72 -17.73 -18.30
N ASP A 203 6.54 -17.15 -18.13
CA ASP A 203 6.25 -16.25 -17.00
C ASP A 203 5.55 -17.04 -15.89
N MET A 204 6.30 -17.41 -14.84
CA MET A 204 5.79 -18.19 -13.70
C MET A 204 4.85 -17.38 -12.80
N CYS A 205 4.85 -16.05 -12.90
CA CYS A 205 4.02 -15.14 -12.14
C CYS A 205 3.24 -14.20 -13.06
N ALA A 206 2.61 -14.73 -14.10
CA ALA A 206 2.03 -13.99 -15.21
C ALA A 206 0.89 -13.05 -14.81
N ALA A 207 0.05 -13.42 -13.84
CA ALA A 207 -1.07 -12.59 -13.43
C ALA A 207 -0.61 -11.30 -12.71
N PRO A 208 -1.22 -10.16 -12.99
CA PRO A 208 -2.26 -9.82 -13.96
C PRO A 208 -1.77 -9.50 -15.40
N GLY A 209 -0.57 -9.88 -15.78
CA GLY A 209 -0.07 -9.76 -17.15
C GLY A 209 0.95 -8.63 -17.38
N GLY A 210 1.29 -7.82 -16.40
CA GLY A 210 2.18 -6.65 -16.57
C GLY A 210 3.53 -6.99 -17.20
N LYS A 211 4.18 -8.06 -16.76
CA LYS A 211 5.46 -8.52 -17.31
C LYS A 211 5.30 -9.20 -18.66
N SER A 212 4.32 -10.11 -18.77
CA SER A 212 4.03 -10.84 -20.02
C SER A 212 3.69 -9.89 -21.16
N LEU A 213 2.84 -8.88 -20.92
CA LEU A 213 2.51 -7.86 -21.92
C LEU A 213 3.72 -6.99 -22.27
N HIS A 214 4.58 -6.69 -21.32
CA HIS A 214 5.81 -5.95 -21.61
C HIS A 214 6.78 -6.75 -22.49
N VAL A 215 6.87 -8.05 -22.26
CA VAL A 215 7.66 -8.96 -23.12
C VAL A 215 7.06 -9.02 -24.52
N ALA A 216 5.74 -9.15 -24.65
CA ALA A 216 5.05 -9.17 -25.92
C ALA A 216 5.23 -7.85 -26.72
N ASP A 217 5.11 -6.71 -26.04
CA ASP A 217 5.36 -5.40 -26.64
C ASP A 217 6.80 -5.28 -27.20
N LYS A 218 7.78 -5.93 -26.55
CA LYS A 218 9.17 -5.99 -27.05
C LYS A 218 9.36 -6.90 -28.26
N TRP A 219 8.65 -8.02 -28.29
CA TRP A 219 8.70 -8.90 -29.44
C TRP A 219 8.18 -8.19 -30.71
N GLU A 220 7.09 -7.44 -30.59
CA GLU A 220 6.56 -6.65 -31.71
C GLU A 220 7.59 -5.62 -32.27
N ILE A 221 8.46 -5.05 -31.40
CA ILE A 221 9.53 -4.13 -31.81
C ILE A 221 10.62 -4.85 -32.61
N THR A 222 10.89 -6.10 -32.31
CA THR A 222 11.94 -6.88 -32.99
C THR A 222 11.48 -7.45 -34.34
N GLU A 223 10.22 -7.31 -34.70
CA GLU A 223 9.65 -7.73 -35.99
C GLU A 223 9.59 -6.61 -37.05
N GLN A 224 9.80 -5.35 -36.65
CA GLN A 224 9.92 -4.19 -37.53
C GLN A 224 11.38 -3.87 -37.87
#